data_6e1913dc6d657aa85d83b7e9bda585dd
#
_entry.id   6e1913dc6d657aa85d83b7e9bda585dd
#
_cell.length_a   1.000
_cell.length_b   1.000
_cell.length_c   1.000
_cell.angle_alpha   90.00
_cell.angle_beta   90.00
_cell.angle_gamma   90.00
#
_symmetry.space_group_name_H-M   'P 1'
#
loop_
_entity.id
_entity.type
_entity.pdbx_description
1 polymer ?
#
loop_
_entity_poly.entity_id
_entity_poly.type
_entity_poly.pdbx_seq_one_letter_code
_entity_poly.pdbx_strand_id
1 'polypeptide(L)'
;AMVGNLLVIVNDNEKQQYIAAFDKQTGKQVWRTNRSLGNKGMQSGWVTPFVWRHALRTEIVTVGPNVAVSYDLAGKELWRLAGMCPAPIPMPFAYDGLLYIDGGRGSSMFAVRPGAAGDISLAKEESSNAHVVWSQPRAGTYLPSPVAYEGGVYTLTETGILSRFEAKTGKLTYKTRIDPAATAFTTSPWAYNGKLFCLSEEGQTFVIAAGEKFQLLHVNALDEMAQATPAIVGERLLVRTESRLYSIRRAK
;
A
#
# COMPACT_ATOMS: atom_id res chain seq x y z
N ALA A 1 -2.60 -11.65 -6.99
CA ALA A 1 -3.53 -10.78 -7.73
C ALA A 1 -4.14 -11.52 -8.92
N MET A 2 -5.29 -11.05 -9.41
CA MET A 2 -5.93 -11.63 -10.60
C MET A 2 -6.07 -10.58 -11.69
N VAL A 3 -5.75 -10.97 -12.95
CA VAL A 3 -5.91 -10.14 -14.14
C VAL A 3 -6.32 -11.01 -15.33
N GLY A 4 -7.51 -10.76 -15.89
CA GLY A 4 -8.06 -11.63 -16.92
C GLY A 4 -8.19 -13.08 -16.45
N ASN A 5 -7.56 -14.02 -17.15
CA ASN A 5 -7.50 -15.43 -16.77
C ASN A 5 -6.27 -15.81 -15.94
N LEU A 6 -5.43 -14.85 -15.56
CA LEU A 6 -4.20 -15.08 -14.80
C LEU A 6 -4.41 -14.89 -13.30
N LEU A 7 -3.92 -15.83 -12.50
CA LEU A 7 -3.60 -15.69 -11.10
C LEU A 7 -2.10 -15.42 -10.96
N VAL A 8 -1.73 -14.23 -10.51
CA VAL A 8 -0.33 -13.82 -10.35
C VAL A 8 0.08 -13.95 -8.89
N ILE A 9 1.20 -14.61 -8.65
CA ILE A 9 1.84 -14.76 -7.34
C ILE A 9 3.26 -14.22 -7.38
N VAL A 10 3.75 -13.76 -6.24
CA VAL A 10 5.13 -13.36 -6.01
C VAL A 10 5.69 -14.21 -4.88
N ASN A 11 6.92 -14.65 -5.04
CA ASN A 11 7.68 -15.32 -4.00
C ASN A 11 9.03 -14.62 -3.88
N ASP A 12 9.15 -13.78 -2.86
CA ASP A 12 10.35 -13.05 -2.52
C ASP A 12 10.88 -13.53 -1.18
N ASN A 13 11.87 -14.41 -1.21
CA ASN A 13 12.55 -14.89 -0.02
C ASN A 13 14.07 -15.07 -0.31
N GLU A 14 14.83 -15.39 0.71
CA GLU A 14 16.28 -15.50 0.65
C GLU A 14 16.79 -16.60 -0.31
N LYS A 15 15.95 -17.61 -0.60
CA LYS A 15 16.34 -18.76 -1.44
C LYS A 15 15.91 -18.56 -2.89
N GLN A 16 14.74 -18.00 -3.12
CA GLN A 16 14.16 -17.85 -4.46
C GLN A 16 13.36 -16.56 -4.56
N GLN A 17 13.58 -15.81 -5.61
CA GLN A 17 12.85 -14.61 -5.91
C GLN A 17 12.26 -14.73 -7.31
N TYR A 18 10.94 -14.82 -7.41
CA TYR A 18 10.25 -14.91 -8.69
C TYR A 18 8.83 -14.35 -8.63
N ILE A 19 8.34 -13.99 -9.79
CA ILE A 19 6.93 -13.75 -10.06
C ILE A 19 6.44 -14.81 -11.05
N ALA A 20 5.25 -15.35 -10.86
CA ALA A 20 4.66 -16.34 -11.74
C ALA A 20 3.17 -16.11 -11.95
N ALA A 21 2.68 -16.49 -13.11
CA ALA A 21 1.26 -16.49 -13.39
C ALA A 21 0.76 -17.91 -13.71
N PHE A 22 -0.43 -18.17 -13.21
CA PHE A 22 -1.14 -19.43 -13.39
C PHE A 22 -2.47 -19.17 -14.07
N ASP A 23 -2.91 -20.08 -14.92
CA ASP A 23 -4.27 -20.07 -15.40
C ASP A 23 -5.22 -20.35 -14.22
N LYS A 24 -6.14 -19.43 -13.95
CA LYS A 24 -6.99 -19.48 -12.75
C LYS A 24 -8.02 -20.61 -12.76
N GLN A 25 -8.30 -21.20 -13.94
CA GLN A 25 -9.27 -22.30 -14.08
C GLN A 25 -8.59 -23.65 -13.93
N THR A 26 -7.40 -23.80 -14.50
CA THR A 26 -6.70 -25.10 -14.56
C THR A 26 -5.58 -25.23 -13.54
N GLY A 27 -5.12 -24.11 -12.95
CA GLY A 27 -3.95 -24.07 -12.07
C GLY A 27 -2.61 -24.28 -12.79
N LYS A 28 -2.60 -24.41 -14.11
CA LYS A 28 -1.35 -24.60 -14.87
C LYS A 28 -0.55 -23.31 -14.90
N GLN A 29 0.77 -23.43 -14.71
CA GLN A 29 1.69 -22.29 -14.84
C GLN A 29 1.73 -21.83 -16.29
N VAL A 30 1.46 -20.52 -16.50
CA VAL A 30 1.50 -19.87 -17.81
C VAL A 30 2.89 -19.32 -18.08
N TRP A 31 3.48 -18.62 -17.09
CA TRP A 31 4.84 -18.12 -17.15
C TRP A 31 5.43 -17.96 -15.75
N ARG A 32 6.77 -17.89 -15.69
CA ARG A 32 7.55 -17.58 -14.48
C ARG A 32 8.76 -16.74 -14.86
N THR A 33 9.00 -15.67 -14.13
CA THR A 33 10.13 -14.77 -14.30
C THR A 33 10.91 -14.70 -12.98
N ASN A 34 12.20 -15.02 -13.03
CA ASN A 34 13.08 -14.81 -11.89
C ASN A 34 13.30 -13.32 -11.67
N ARG A 35 13.36 -12.90 -10.41
CA ARG A 35 13.52 -11.50 -10.01
C ARG A 35 14.94 -11.26 -9.51
N SER A 36 15.51 -10.11 -9.86
CA SER A 36 16.78 -9.63 -9.31
C SER A 36 16.48 -8.41 -8.43
N LEU A 37 16.37 -8.63 -7.11
CA LEU A 37 15.95 -7.63 -6.14
C LEU A 37 17.10 -7.08 -5.26
N GLY A 38 18.35 -7.35 -5.66
CA GLY A 38 19.53 -7.05 -4.88
C GLY A 38 19.91 -8.16 -3.89
N ASN A 39 21.14 -8.16 -3.37
CA ASN A 39 21.71 -9.32 -2.69
C ASN A 39 22.26 -9.02 -1.29
N LYS A 40 21.70 -8.11 -0.50
CA LYS A 40 22.27 -7.78 0.81
C LYS A 40 21.25 -7.92 1.94
N GLY A 41 21.50 -8.84 2.87
CA GLY A 41 20.76 -9.01 4.13
C GLY A 41 19.45 -9.80 3.99
N MET A 42 18.59 -9.68 4.98
CA MET A 42 17.25 -10.27 4.97
C MET A 42 16.47 -9.75 3.76
N GLN A 43 15.98 -10.66 2.94
CA GLN A 43 15.32 -10.33 1.67
C GLN A 43 14.01 -11.09 1.58
N SER A 44 13.02 -10.61 2.31
CA SER A 44 11.67 -11.16 2.25
C SER A 44 10.67 -10.06 1.94
N GLY A 45 9.80 -10.28 0.95
CA GLY A 45 8.73 -9.38 0.58
C GLY A 45 7.37 -10.03 0.83
N TRP A 46 6.44 -9.29 1.42
CA TRP A 46 5.09 -9.78 1.71
C TRP A 46 4.01 -9.01 0.95
N VAL A 47 4.42 -8.27 -0.07
CA VAL A 47 3.52 -7.39 -0.82
C VAL A 47 2.68 -8.18 -1.81
N THR A 48 1.37 -7.97 -1.76
CA THR A 48 0.46 -8.47 -2.80
C THR A 48 0.68 -7.71 -4.10
N PRO A 49 0.85 -8.38 -5.26
CA PRO A 49 0.96 -7.72 -6.55
C PRO A 49 -0.27 -6.84 -6.83
N PHE A 50 -0.04 -5.65 -7.36
CA PHE A 50 -1.07 -4.70 -7.75
C PHE A 50 -1.23 -4.68 -9.27
N VAL A 51 -2.46 -4.79 -9.77
CA VAL A 51 -2.75 -4.66 -11.20
C VAL A 51 -3.08 -3.21 -11.52
N TRP A 52 -2.11 -2.50 -12.08
CA TRP A 52 -2.26 -1.11 -12.48
C TRP A 52 -2.78 -0.99 -13.90
N ARG A 53 -4.01 -0.49 -14.04
CA ARG A 53 -4.64 -0.22 -15.33
C ARG A 53 -4.63 1.28 -15.60
N HIS A 54 -4.03 1.69 -16.69
CA HIS A 54 -3.99 3.08 -17.13
C HIS A 54 -4.11 3.17 -18.66
N ALA A 55 -4.24 4.38 -19.20
CA ALA A 55 -4.54 4.59 -20.61
C ALA A 55 -3.52 3.97 -21.59
N LEU A 56 -2.26 3.80 -21.17
CA LEU A 56 -1.20 3.28 -22.05
C LEU A 56 -1.12 1.74 -22.05
N ARG A 57 -1.34 1.09 -20.90
CA ARG A 57 -1.27 -0.38 -20.76
C ARG A 57 -1.77 -0.86 -19.40
N THR A 58 -1.86 -2.18 -19.23
CA THR A 58 -2.03 -2.83 -17.93
C THR A 58 -0.69 -3.39 -17.47
N GLU A 59 -0.32 -3.12 -16.22
CA GLU A 59 0.92 -3.54 -15.59
C GLU A 59 0.65 -4.33 -14.32
N ILE A 60 1.56 -5.23 -13.97
CA ILE A 60 1.61 -5.92 -12.69
C ILE A 60 2.75 -5.32 -11.89
N VAL A 61 2.42 -4.56 -10.85
CA VAL A 61 3.41 -3.90 -10.01
C VAL A 61 3.58 -4.65 -8.70
N THR A 62 4.81 -4.89 -8.29
CA THR A 62 5.14 -5.56 -7.05
C THR A 62 6.31 -4.84 -6.36
N VAL A 63 6.23 -4.75 -5.05
CA VAL A 63 7.30 -4.18 -4.21
C VAL A 63 8.02 -5.35 -3.55
N GLY A 64 9.30 -5.47 -3.85
CA GLY A 64 10.16 -6.49 -3.24
C GLY A 64 11.26 -5.85 -2.41
N PRO A 65 12.12 -6.67 -1.79
CA PRO A 65 13.31 -6.18 -1.08
C PRO A 65 14.12 -5.22 -1.94
N ASN A 66 14.33 -3.99 -1.46
CA ASN A 66 15.13 -2.92 -2.05
C ASN A 66 14.59 -2.30 -3.35
N VAL A 67 13.64 -2.94 -4.06
CA VAL A 67 13.20 -2.48 -5.38
C VAL A 67 11.73 -2.79 -5.66
N ALA A 68 10.98 -1.84 -6.20
CA ALA A 68 9.70 -2.07 -6.84
C ALA A 68 9.91 -2.39 -8.32
N VAL A 69 9.14 -3.32 -8.86
CA VAL A 69 9.27 -3.77 -10.26
C VAL A 69 7.90 -3.89 -10.89
N SER A 70 7.77 -3.42 -12.11
CA SER A 70 6.58 -3.60 -12.94
C SER A 70 6.83 -4.59 -14.06
N TYR A 71 5.81 -5.37 -14.37
CA TYR A 71 5.79 -6.39 -15.42
C TYR A 71 4.60 -6.20 -16.35
N ASP A 72 4.76 -6.60 -17.61
CA ASP A 72 3.61 -6.80 -18.49
C ASP A 72 2.85 -8.10 -18.15
N LEU A 73 1.76 -8.36 -18.87
CA LEU A 73 0.94 -9.55 -18.64
C LEU A 73 1.62 -10.86 -19.12
N ALA A 74 2.72 -10.77 -19.86
CA ALA A 74 3.56 -11.89 -20.27
C ALA A 74 4.73 -12.15 -19.30
N GLY A 75 4.86 -11.34 -18.24
CA GLY A 75 5.91 -11.49 -17.22
C GLY A 75 7.24 -10.82 -17.58
N LYS A 76 7.28 -10.00 -18.65
CA LYS A 76 8.46 -9.21 -19.00
C LYS A 76 8.53 -7.96 -18.10
N GLU A 77 9.70 -7.71 -17.53
CA GLU A 77 9.95 -6.50 -16.76
C GLU A 77 9.83 -5.24 -17.64
N LEU A 78 9.09 -4.25 -17.16
CA LEU A 78 8.86 -2.98 -17.82
C LEU A 78 9.72 -1.87 -17.23
N TRP A 79 9.74 -1.75 -15.92
CA TRP A 79 10.53 -0.78 -15.18
C TRP A 79 10.83 -1.25 -13.75
N ARG A 80 11.84 -0.63 -13.15
CA ARG A 80 12.21 -0.81 -11.75
C ARG A 80 12.48 0.51 -11.06
N LEU A 81 12.27 0.54 -9.74
CA LEU A 81 12.49 1.71 -8.87
C LEU A 81 13.15 1.23 -7.58
N ALA A 82 14.39 1.65 -7.36
CA ALA A 82 15.11 1.38 -6.11
C ALA A 82 14.63 2.28 -4.95
N GLY A 83 15.03 1.95 -3.73
CA GLY A 83 14.75 2.76 -2.53
C GLY A 83 13.71 2.16 -1.60
N MET A 84 13.36 0.89 -1.80
CA MET A 84 12.50 0.14 -0.88
C MET A 84 13.30 -0.37 0.33
N CYS A 85 12.63 -0.65 1.43
CA CYS A 85 13.24 -1.33 2.57
C CYS A 85 13.53 -2.82 2.24
N PRO A 86 14.36 -3.52 3.03
CA PRO A 86 14.66 -4.94 2.81
C PRO A 86 13.45 -5.89 2.99
N ALA A 87 12.42 -5.43 3.67
CA ALA A 87 11.24 -6.24 4.02
C ALA A 87 9.94 -5.44 3.87
N PRO A 88 9.55 -5.06 2.62
CA PRO A 88 8.34 -4.27 2.39
C PRO A 88 7.07 -5.09 2.61
N ILE A 89 6.04 -4.44 3.16
CA ILE A 89 4.72 -5.02 3.42
C ILE A 89 3.60 -4.23 2.72
N PRO A 90 3.61 -2.86 2.72
CA PRO A 90 2.53 -2.08 2.17
C PRO A 90 2.30 -2.32 0.68
N MET A 91 1.03 -2.46 0.30
CA MET A 91 0.64 -2.69 -1.10
C MET A 91 0.64 -1.38 -1.89
N PRO A 92 1.15 -1.36 -3.14
CA PRO A 92 0.98 -0.22 -4.03
C PRO A 92 -0.48 -0.04 -4.43
N PHE A 93 -0.86 1.19 -4.79
CA PHE A 93 -2.21 1.53 -5.22
C PHE A 93 -2.19 2.65 -6.26
N ALA A 94 -3.28 2.82 -6.99
CA ALA A 94 -3.44 3.91 -7.97
C ALA A 94 -4.52 4.88 -7.53
N TYR A 95 -4.27 6.17 -7.73
CA TYR A 95 -5.23 7.24 -7.47
C TYR A 95 -4.94 8.44 -8.39
N ASP A 96 -5.97 9.06 -8.95
CA ASP A 96 -5.92 10.26 -9.79
C ASP A 96 -4.82 10.20 -10.88
N GLY A 97 -4.73 9.05 -11.58
CA GLY A 97 -3.82 8.81 -12.68
C GLY A 97 -2.37 8.48 -12.30
N LEU A 98 -2.02 8.47 -11.02
CA LEU A 98 -0.69 8.10 -10.53
C LEU A 98 -0.71 6.76 -9.80
N LEU A 99 0.43 6.09 -9.81
CA LEU A 99 0.72 4.93 -8.97
C LEU A 99 1.50 5.39 -7.74
N TYR A 100 1.05 4.98 -6.56
CA TYR A 100 1.72 5.26 -5.30
C TYR A 100 2.38 3.99 -4.78
N ILE A 101 3.65 4.12 -4.38
CA ILE A 101 4.46 3.04 -3.86
C ILE A 101 5.01 3.46 -2.51
N ASP A 102 4.62 2.73 -1.49
CA ASP A 102 5.23 2.83 -0.17
C ASP A 102 6.46 1.92 -0.14
N GLY A 103 7.61 2.49 0.09
CA GLY A 103 8.87 1.77 0.12
C GLY A 103 9.09 0.91 1.37
N GLY A 104 8.14 0.94 2.30
CA GLY A 104 8.23 0.23 3.58
C GLY A 104 8.92 1.05 4.67
N ARG A 105 9.04 0.46 5.84
CA ARG A 105 9.51 1.11 7.07
C ARG A 105 10.81 1.91 6.89
N GLY A 106 10.73 3.19 7.17
CA GLY A 106 11.89 4.10 7.12
C GLY A 106 12.36 4.49 5.72
N SER A 107 11.72 3.95 4.67
CA SER A 107 11.98 4.28 3.27
C SER A 107 11.11 5.44 2.79
N SER A 108 11.27 5.79 1.52
CA SER A 108 10.46 6.82 0.89
C SER A 108 9.11 6.30 0.43
N MET A 109 8.16 7.22 0.29
CA MET A 109 6.97 7.03 -0.50
C MET A 109 7.15 7.71 -1.85
N PHE A 110 6.64 7.10 -2.91
CA PHE A 110 6.81 7.55 -4.30
C PHE A 110 5.47 7.68 -5.00
N ALA A 111 5.37 8.65 -5.92
CA ALA A 111 4.30 8.71 -6.92
C ALA A 111 4.90 8.58 -8.32
N VAL A 112 4.41 7.62 -9.10
CA VAL A 112 4.92 7.27 -10.43
C VAL A 112 3.84 7.54 -11.47
N ARG A 113 4.22 8.17 -12.59
CA ARG A 113 3.30 8.40 -13.72
C ARG A 113 3.26 7.23 -14.68
N PRO A 114 2.16 7.05 -15.43
CA PRO A 114 2.06 6.06 -16.49
C PRO A 114 3.15 6.22 -17.55
N GLY A 115 3.53 5.09 -18.17
CA GLY A 115 4.49 5.09 -19.27
C GLY A 115 5.97 4.94 -18.85
N ALA A 116 6.24 4.68 -17.58
CA ALA A 116 7.58 4.39 -17.09
C ALA A 116 8.22 3.20 -17.81
N ALA A 117 9.53 3.25 -18.07
CA ALA A 117 10.29 2.18 -18.72
C ALA A 117 11.76 2.19 -18.23
N GLY A 118 12.35 1.00 -18.11
CA GLY A 118 13.73 0.81 -17.68
C GLY A 118 13.95 1.10 -16.19
N ASP A 119 15.13 1.56 -15.83
CA ASP A 119 15.43 1.96 -14.45
C ASP A 119 14.99 3.41 -14.22
N ILE A 120 13.98 3.60 -13.36
CA ILE A 120 13.43 4.91 -13.03
C ILE A 120 13.86 5.39 -11.63
N SER A 121 14.87 4.76 -11.06
CA SER A 121 15.39 5.11 -9.74
C SER A 121 15.86 6.56 -9.69
N LEU A 122 15.65 7.20 -8.55
CA LEU A 122 16.12 8.56 -8.32
C LEU A 122 17.62 8.55 -8.03
N ALA A 123 18.33 9.53 -8.57
CA ALA A 123 19.71 9.78 -8.15
C ALA A 123 19.76 10.30 -6.71
N LYS A 124 20.94 10.31 -6.13
CA LYS A 124 21.13 10.83 -4.77
C LYS A 124 20.64 12.27 -4.68
N GLU A 125 19.84 12.57 -3.66
CA GLU A 125 19.25 13.89 -3.39
C GLU A 125 18.14 14.34 -4.37
N GLU A 126 17.82 13.56 -5.38
CA GLU A 126 16.65 13.82 -6.21
C GLU A 126 15.36 13.41 -5.51
N SER A 127 14.30 14.19 -5.71
CA SER A 127 12.94 13.87 -5.22
C SER A 127 11.95 13.60 -6.36
N SER A 128 12.37 13.80 -7.62
CA SER A 128 11.56 13.57 -8.82
C SER A 128 12.44 13.38 -10.05
N ASN A 129 11.88 12.76 -11.09
CA ASN A 129 12.49 12.67 -12.42
C ASN A 129 11.40 12.59 -13.51
N ALA A 130 11.73 12.18 -14.73
CA ALA A 130 10.77 12.05 -15.82
C ALA A 130 9.59 11.10 -15.50
N HIS A 131 9.77 10.11 -14.64
CA HIS A 131 8.78 9.07 -14.32
C HIS A 131 8.27 9.14 -12.87
N VAL A 132 9.12 9.52 -11.93
CA VAL A 132 8.76 9.74 -10.52
C VAL A 132 8.32 11.19 -10.36
N VAL A 133 7.03 11.42 -10.07
CA VAL A 133 6.47 12.77 -9.90
C VAL A 133 6.99 13.42 -8.64
N TRP A 134 7.04 12.65 -7.56
CA TRP A 134 7.61 13.06 -6.28
C TRP A 134 8.02 11.85 -5.45
N SER A 135 8.94 12.06 -4.54
CA SER A 135 9.23 11.14 -3.45
C SER A 135 9.29 11.90 -2.13
N GLN A 136 8.79 11.25 -1.07
CA GLN A 136 8.85 11.77 0.29
C GLN A 136 9.71 10.87 1.17
N PRO A 137 10.89 11.34 1.61
CA PRO A 137 11.79 10.57 2.47
C PRO A 137 11.13 10.22 3.79
N ARG A 138 11.38 9.01 4.29
CA ARG A 138 10.88 8.52 5.59
C ARG A 138 9.36 8.59 5.76
N ALA A 139 8.62 8.60 4.65
CA ALA A 139 7.16 8.55 4.65
C ALA A 139 6.61 7.12 4.57
N GLY A 140 7.47 6.15 4.29
CA GLY A 140 7.11 4.73 4.22
C GLY A 140 6.70 4.17 5.59
N THR A 141 5.68 3.32 5.56
CA THR A 141 5.08 2.66 6.72
C THR A 141 5.60 1.24 6.91
N TYR A 142 5.23 0.58 7.99
CA TYR A 142 5.63 -0.81 8.22
C TYR A 142 4.51 -1.78 7.87
N LEU A 143 3.43 -1.83 8.66
CA LEU A 143 2.33 -2.78 8.49
C LEU A 143 1.16 -2.18 7.71
N PRO A 144 0.62 -1.00 8.08
CA PRO A 144 -0.51 -0.42 7.40
C PRO A 144 -0.17 0.00 5.97
N SER A 145 -0.98 -0.38 5.00
CA SER A 145 -0.89 0.19 3.64
C SER A 145 -1.53 1.59 3.61
N PRO A 146 -0.94 2.56 2.90
CA PRO A 146 -1.54 3.89 2.74
C PRO A 146 -2.86 3.86 1.99
N VAL A 147 -3.66 4.92 2.14
CA VAL A 147 -4.90 5.13 1.39
C VAL A 147 -4.91 6.52 0.75
N ALA A 148 -5.44 6.63 -0.48
CA ALA A 148 -5.71 7.91 -1.10
C ALA A 148 -7.19 8.23 -1.05
N TYR A 149 -7.52 9.48 -0.66
CA TYR A 149 -8.89 9.94 -0.57
C TYR A 149 -8.94 11.48 -0.59
N GLU A 150 -9.90 12.04 -1.36
CA GLU A 150 -10.13 13.50 -1.47
C GLU A 150 -8.84 14.32 -1.65
N GLY A 151 -8.05 13.96 -2.68
CA GLY A 151 -6.81 14.66 -3.03
C GLY A 151 -5.64 14.47 -2.07
N GLY A 152 -5.81 13.69 -1.01
CA GLY A 152 -4.77 13.36 -0.04
C GLY A 152 -4.33 11.90 -0.13
N VAL A 153 -3.06 11.66 0.16
CA VAL A 153 -2.50 10.34 0.47
C VAL A 153 -2.20 10.30 1.96
N TYR A 154 -2.79 9.33 2.64
CA TYR A 154 -2.67 9.18 4.09
C TYR A 154 -1.81 7.96 4.41
N THR A 155 -0.77 8.17 5.22
CA THR A 155 0.08 7.10 5.75
C THR A 155 -0.13 6.99 7.26
N LEU A 156 -0.25 5.77 7.75
CA LEU A 156 -0.37 5.47 9.18
C LEU A 156 0.79 4.57 9.59
N THR A 157 1.59 5.01 10.55
CA THR A 157 2.63 4.14 11.10
C THR A 157 2.04 3.14 12.10
N GLU A 158 2.73 2.04 12.33
CA GLU A 158 2.39 1.05 13.36
C GLU A 158 2.31 1.64 14.77
N THR A 159 2.90 2.82 15.00
CA THR A 159 2.91 3.53 16.29
C THR A 159 1.87 4.66 16.37
N GLY A 160 0.94 4.76 15.39
CA GLY A 160 -0.16 5.72 15.42
C GLY A 160 0.18 7.13 14.95
N ILE A 161 1.25 7.32 14.18
CA ILE A 161 1.52 8.59 13.51
C ILE A 161 0.79 8.60 12.16
N LEU A 162 -0.17 9.51 12.02
CA LEU A 162 -0.89 9.77 10.78
C LEU A 162 -0.26 10.96 10.06
N SER A 163 0.06 10.77 8.79
CA SER A 163 0.52 11.84 7.91
C SER A 163 -0.39 11.95 6.70
N ARG A 164 -0.62 13.16 6.22
CA ARG A 164 -1.30 13.42 4.96
C ARG A 164 -0.39 14.19 4.02
N PHE A 165 -0.30 13.69 2.81
CA PHE A 165 0.40 14.34 1.70
C PHE A 165 -0.62 14.74 0.63
N GLU A 166 -0.40 15.88 -0.03
CA GLU A 166 -1.12 16.23 -1.24
C GLU A 166 -0.78 15.20 -2.34
N ALA A 167 -1.78 14.56 -2.91
CA ALA A 167 -1.56 13.43 -3.82
C ALA A 167 -0.72 13.82 -5.05
N LYS A 168 -0.96 14.99 -5.65
CA LYS A 168 -0.28 15.43 -6.87
C LYS A 168 1.17 15.87 -6.66
N THR A 169 1.48 16.46 -5.51
CA THR A 169 2.77 17.13 -5.26
C THR A 169 3.63 16.45 -4.21
N GLY A 170 3.05 15.56 -3.41
CA GLY A 170 3.71 14.96 -2.26
C GLY A 170 3.91 15.92 -1.08
N LYS A 171 3.40 17.16 -1.15
CA LYS A 171 3.54 18.14 -0.05
C LYS A 171 2.88 17.62 1.22
N LEU A 172 3.65 17.53 2.30
CA LEU A 172 3.13 17.19 3.62
C LEU A 172 2.20 18.30 4.12
N THR A 173 0.95 17.98 4.44
CA THR A 173 -0.02 18.94 4.97
C THR A 173 -0.13 18.85 6.49
N TYR A 174 -0.09 17.64 7.04
CA TYR A 174 0.08 17.43 8.48
C TYR A 174 0.75 16.09 8.78
N LYS A 175 1.36 16.02 9.96
CA LYS A 175 1.88 14.81 10.57
C LYS A 175 1.63 14.89 12.07
N THR A 176 0.85 13.96 12.61
CA THR A 176 0.43 14.01 14.01
C THR A 176 0.23 12.60 14.56
N ARG A 177 0.30 12.45 15.88
CA ARG A 177 -0.15 11.25 16.58
C ARG A 177 -1.67 11.30 16.70
N ILE A 178 -2.36 10.20 16.34
CA ILE A 178 -3.82 10.12 16.40
C ILE A 178 -4.28 10.25 17.86
N ASP A 179 -3.70 9.44 18.74
CA ASP A 179 -3.98 9.42 20.17
C ASP A 179 -2.73 8.96 20.94
N PRO A 180 -2.32 9.62 22.03
CA PRO A 180 -1.18 9.18 22.84
C PRO A 180 -1.33 7.78 23.44
N ALA A 181 -2.55 7.33 23.71
CA ALA A 181 -2.85 6.03 24.30
C ALA A 181 -2.91 4.89 23.25
N ALA A 182 -3.19 5.19 21.99
CA ALA A 182 -3.25 4.20 20.92
C ALA A 182 -1.87 4.08 20.25
N THR A 183 -1.16 2.99 20.53
CA THR A 183 0.24 2.83 20.16
C THR A 183 0.52 1.66 19.21
N ALA A 184 -0.50 0.87 18.85
CA ALA A 184 -0.36 -0.28 17.98
C ALA A 184 -1.41 -0.29 16.86
N PHE A 185 -0.93 -0.23 15.61
CA PHE A 185 -1.77 -0.27 14.41
C PHE A 185 -1.20 -1.26 13.39
N THR A 186 -1.88 -2.38 13.22
CA THR A 186 -1.60 -3.38 12.17
C THR A 186 -2.52 -3.18 10.98
N THR A 187 -3.73 -2.67 11.20
CA THR A 187 -4.74 -2.48 10.17
C THR A 187 -4.40 -1.31 9.26
N SER A 188 -4.72 -1.43 7.98
CA SER A 188 -4.64 -0.30 7.05
C SER A 188 -5.82 0.66 7.29
N PRO A 189 -5.60 1.99 7.18
CA PRO A 189 -6.69 2.95 7.22
C PRO A 189 -7.62 2.77 6.02
N TRP A 190 -8.88 3.12 6.20
CA TRP A 190 -9.86 3.19 5.09
C TRP A 190 -10.60 4.51 5.12
N ALA A 191 -11.21 4.88 3.99
CA ALA A 191 -11.88 6.16 3.85
C ALA A 191 -13.28 5.98 3.25
N TYR A 192 -14.24 6.74 3.79
CA TYR A 192 -15.62 6.74 3.33
C TYR A 192 -16.34 8.00 3.79
N ASN A 193 -17.14 8.60 2.91
CA ASN A 193 -18.04 9.72 3.20
C ASN A 193 -17.37 10.87 3.96
N GLY A 194 -16.29 11.42 3.38
CA GLY A 194 -15.55 12.56 3.94
C GLY A 194 -14.75 12.24 5.20
N LYS A 195 -14.52 10.95 5.50
CA LYS A 195 -13.85 10.52 6.73
C LYS A 195 -12.79 9.48 6.45
N LEU A 196 -11.76 9.51 7.26
CA LEU A 196 -10.72 8.50 7.39
C LEU A 196 -10.96 7.72 8.69
N PHE A 197 -10.76 6.42 8.65
CA PHE A 197 -10.91 5.52 9.79
C PHE A 197 -9.59 4.78 10.02
N CYS A 198 -9.15 4.75 11.26
CA CYS A 198 -7.95 4.05 11.70
C CYS A 198 -8.33 3.14 12.87
N LEU A 199 -8.17 1.83 12.71
CA LEU A 199 -8.47 0.84 13.75
C LEU A 199 -7.17 0.43 14.43
N SER A 200 -7.08 0.63 15.74
CA SER A 200 -5.95 0.17 16.56
C SER A 200 -6.08 -1.30 16.95
N GLU A 201 -4.99 -1.89 17.41
CA GLU A 201 -5.00 -3.28 17.90
C GLU A 201 -5.85 -3.45 19.14
N GLU A 202 -6.03 -2.39 19.95
CA GLU A 202 -6.92 -2.38 21.12
C GLU A 202 -8.42 -2.36 20.74
N GLY A 203 -8.75 -2.36 19.44
CA GLY A 203 -10.14 -2.37 18.95
C GLY A 203 -10.79 -0.99 18.90
N GLN A 204 -10.01 0.09 18.99
CA GLN A 204 -10.51 1.45 18.88
C GLN A 204 -10.46 1.93 17.42
N THR A 205 -11.58 2.36 16.89
CA THR A 205 -11.68 2.99 15.57
C THR A 205 -11.72 4.51 15.71
N PHE A 206 -10.64 5.16 15.33
CA PHE A 206 -10.52 6.62 15.27
C PHE A 206 -11.14 7.11 13.96
N VAL A 207 -12.14 8.00 14.08
CA VAL A 207 -12.84 8.62 12.95
C VAL A 207 -12.30 10.04 12.80
N ILE A 208 -11.67 10.32 11.66
CA ILE A 208 -10.96 11.57 11.41
C ILE A 208 -11.59 12.23 10.18
N ALA A 209 -11.78 13.56 10.20
CA ALA A 209 -12.21 14.29 9.02
C ALA A 209 -11.15 14.14 7.90
N ALA A 210 -11.57 13.76 6.69
CA ALA A 210 -10.69 13.83 5.55
C ALA A 210 -10.46 15.31 5.19
N GLY A 211 -9.20 15.71 4.92
CA GLY A 211 -8.89 17.10 4.58
C GLY A 211 -7.48 17.50 4.98
N GLU A 212 -7.16 18.78 4.75
CA GLU A 212 -5.81 19.32 4.92
C GLU A 212 -5.41 19.57 6.38
N LYS A 213 -6.36 19.51 7.31
CA LYS A 213 -6.11 19.67 8.75
C LYS A 213 -6.56 18.41 9.48
N PHE A 214 -5.76 17.99 10.44
CA PHE A 214 -6.14 16.90 11.33
C PHE A 214 -7.30 17.32 12.23
N GLN A 215 -8.37 16.55 12.23
CA GLN A 215 -9.50 16.71 13.13
C GLN A 215 -10.05 15.33 13.51
N LEU A 216 -9.85 14.93 14.74
CA LEU A 216 -10.49 13.75 15.33
C LEU A 216 -11.97 14.07 15.59
N LEU A 217 -12.86 13.31 14.98
CA LEU A 217 -14.31 13.49 15.10
C LEU A 217 -14.91 12.60 16.17
N HIS A 218 -14.46 11.35 16.26
CA HIS A 218 -15.01 10.36 17.17
C HIS A 218 -14.06 9.18 17.37
N VAL A 219 -14.27 8.43 18.46
CA VAL A 219 -13.61 7.15 18.73
C VAL A 219 -14.68 6.12 19.07
N ASN A 220 -14.69 4.99 18.36
CA ASN A 220 -15.58 3.85 18.63
C ASN A 220 -14.74 2.68 19.13
N ALA A 221 -15.12 2.07 20.23
CA ALA A 221 -14.44 0.91 20.79
C ALA A 221 -15.26 -0.38 20.61
N LEU A 222 -14.59 -1.47 20.34
CA LEU A 222 -15.14 -2.82 20.34
C LEU A 222 -14.65 -3.65 21.54
N ASP A 223 -13.78 -3.06 22.36
CA ASP A 223 -13.20 -3.62 23.58
C ASP A 223 -12.58 -5.03 23.38
N GLU A 224 -12.04 -5.26 22.19
CA GLU A 224 -11.44 -6.54 21.80
C GLU A 224 -10.36 -6.31 20.74
N MET A 225 -9.27 -7.06 20.79
CA MET A 225 -8.15 -6.92 19.87
C MET A 225 -8.57 -7.13 18.41
N ALA A 226 -8.08 -6.23 17.53
CA ALA A 226 -8.35 -6.26 16.09
C ALA A 226 -7.08 -6.00 15.27
N GLN A 227 -6.72 -6.94 14.41
CA GLN A 227 -5.52 -6.86 13.54
C GLN A 227 -5.86 -6.94 12.04
N ALA A 228 -7.11 -7.22 11.70
CA ALA A 228 -7.55 -7.31 10.33
C ALA A 228 -8.16 -5.99 9.86
N THR A 229 -7.72 -5.50 8.72
CA THR A 229 -8.35 -4.32 8.07
C THR A 229 -9.83 -4.61 7.80
N PRO A 230 -10.75 -3.76 8.27
CA PRO A 230 -12.17 -3.92 8.01
C PRO A 230 -12.52 -3.90 6.53
N ALA A 231 -13.59 -4.61 6.15
CA ALA A 231 -14.08 -4.67 4.78
C ALA A 231 -15.46 -4.01 4.66
N ILE A 232 -15.64 -3.21 3.60
CA ILE A 232 -16.95 -2.65 3.24
C ILE A 232 -17.56 -3.55 2.17
N VAL A 233 -18.72 -4.14 2.47
CA VAL A 233 -19.44 -5.03 1.56
C VAL A 233 -20.89 -4.57 1.45
N GLY A 234 -21.24 -3.93 0.33
CA GLY A 234 -22.52 -3.25 0.17
C GLY A 234 -22.70 -2.18 1.25
N GLU A 235 -23.79 -2.28 2.03
CA GLU A 235 -24.10 -1.35 3.13
C GLU A 235 -23.54 -1.80 4.49
N ARG A 236 -22.62 -2.76 4.52
CA ARG A 236 -22.11 -3.35 5.74
C ARG A 236 -20.61 -3.07 5.91
N LEU A 237 -20.22 -2.72 7.12
CA LEU A 237 -18.85 -2.75 7.59
C LEU A 237 -18.63 -4.06 8.34
N LEU A 238 -17.69 -4.87 7.85
CA LEU A 238 -17.28 -6.11 8.50
C LEU A 238 -15.99 -5.84 9.28
N VAL A 239 -16.02 -6.06 10.58
CA VAL A 239 -14.87 -5.93 11.46
C VAL A 239 -14.61 -7.26 12.14
N ARG A 240 -13.40 -7.82 11.96
CA ARG A 240 -12.95 -9.02 12.65
C ARG A 240 -12.10 -8.64 13.84
N THR A 241 -12.50 -9.11 15.01
CA THR A 241 -11.72 -9.06 16.25
C THR A 241 -11.18 -10.44 16.61
N GLU A 242 -10.54 -10.58 17.73
CA GLU A 242 -9.95 -11.86 18.17
C GLU A 242 -10.98 -12.99 18.21
N SER A 243 -12.15 -12.77 18.80
CA SER A 243 -13.17 -13.81 18.98
C SER A 243 -14.42 -13.62 18.11
N ARG A 244 -14.61 -12.47 17.43
CA ARG A 244 -15.87 -12.12 16.76
C ARG A 244 -15.69 -11.59 15.35
N LEU A 245 -16.76 -11.74 14.56
CA LEU A 245 -16.96 -11.05 13.29
C LEU A 245 -18.20 -10.16 13.41
N TYR A 246 -17.98 -8.85 13.45
CA TYR A 246 -19.05 -7.86 13.47
C TYR A 246 -19.50 -7.54 12.04
N SER A 247 -20.82 -7.43 11.86
CA SER A 247 -21.47 -6.96 10.64
C SER A 247 -22.30 -5.74 10.99
N ILE A 248 -21.73 -4.56 10.81
CA ILE A 248 -22.32 -3.28 11.20
C ILE A 248 -23.00 -2.65 9.98
N ARG A 249 -24.26 -2.21 10.14
CA ARG A 249 -25.00 -1.45 9.14
C ARG A 249 -25.82 -0.36 9.80
N ARG A 250 -26.23 0.65 9.02
CA ARG A 250 -27.19 1.63 9.50
C ARG A 250 -28.51 0.93 9.85
N ALA A 251 -29.09 1.27 10.98
CA ALA A 251 -30.45 0.88 11.29
C ALA A 251 -31.41 1.47 10.24
N LYS A 252 -32.42 0.69 9.85
CA LYS A 252 -33.48 1.19 8.96
C LYS A 252 -34.41 2.11 9.75
#